data_601baefe8fb8c845e83216d8de0c3c4f
#
_entry.id   601baefe8fb8c845e83216d8de0c3c4f
#
_cell.length_a   1.000
_cell.length_b   1.000
_cell.length_c   1.000
_cell.angle_alpha   90.00
_cell.angle_beta   90.00
_cell.angle_gamma   90.00
#
_symmetry.space_group_name_H-M   'P 1'
#
loop_
_entity.id
_entity.type
_entity.pdbx_description
1 polymer ?
#
loop_
_entity_poly.entity_id
_entity_poly.type
_entity_poly.pdbx_seq_one_letter_code
_entity_poly.pdbx_strand_id
1 'polypeptide(L)'
;MTTQKPTWIPLLVLVAVAIIALFTTSIPGAMPTEGLDTGDTAWMIVASGLVLLMTPGLAYFYGGMVNHKNVISTMLQSFIAMGVISVIWIVFGFSLAFGDSLGGWIGDPRTFFMFNNVFDHKLSLGSSDQLKFTIPFALFAFFQMKFAVITPALISGALAERINFRAFVLFMVLFCIVVYAPLAHWSWHPNGFLLKMGALDFAGGTVVHISAGCAALAGAIVLKSRRAKLEQQEIPPANIPYVLIGTGLLWFGWFGFNAGSALGANALSVNAFATTNTAAAAAGLAWMFFDVLKGKKPSVLGFCIGAVVGLVAITPAAGFVGIPQSIFIGLVAAIISNVASHAFKLSRVDDTLDVFPCHGIGGIVGMLLTGVFASKAVNPAGADGLFYGN
;
A
#
# COMPACT_ATOMS: atom_id res chain seq x y z
N MET A 1 -10.90 30.99 16.25
CA MET A 1 -9.98 30.61 15.16
C MET A 1 -8.66 31.31 15.42
N THR A 2 -7.67 30.62 15.94
CA THR A 2 -6.31 31.16 16.06
C THR A 2 -5.73 31.25 14.65
N THR A 3 -5.53 32.44 14.14
CA THR A 3 -4.86 32.69 12.86
C THR A 3 -3.44 32.15 12.96
N GLN A 4 -3.21 30.96 12.42
CA GLN A 4 -1.86 30.42 12.33
C GLN A 4 -1.06 31.33 11.40
N LYS A 5 0.09 31.84 11.89
CA LYS A 5 1.01 32.62 11.04
C LYS A 5 1.37 31.78 9.79
N PRO A 6 1.29 32.34 8.57
CA PRO A 6 1.68 31.64 7.36
C PRO A 6 3.15 31.21 7.48
N THR A 7 3.44 29.93 7.25
CA THR A 7 4.82 29.45 7.17
C THR A 7 5.17 29.22 5.70
N TRP A 8 6.17 29.97 5.23
CA TRP A 8 6.71 29.82 3.88
C TRP A 8 7.65 28.62 3.73
N ILE A 9 7.98 27.96 4.85
CA ILE A 9 8.95 26.85 4.88
C ILE A 9 8.65 25.76 3.86
N PRO A 10 7.44 25.18 3.73
CA PRO A 10 7.18 24.14 2.74
C PRO A 10 7.39 24.62 1.29
N LEU A 11 7.00 25.85 0.99
CA LEU A 11 7.21 26.44 -0.33
C LEU A 11 8.70 26.67 -0.59
N LEU A 12 9.44 27.19 0.39
CA LEU A 12 10.89 27.39 0.26
C LEU A 12 11.63 26.09 0.06
N VAL A 13 11.24 25.01 0.76
CA VAL A 13 11.80 23.67 0.56
C VAL A 13 11.52 23.18 -0.88
N LEU A 14 10.28 23.33 -1.36
CA LEU A 14 9.93 22.93 -2.72
C LEU A 14 10.70 23.74 -3.78
N VAL A 15 10.86 25.05 -3.58
CA VAL A 15 11.67 25.91 -4.44
C VAL A 15 13.13 25.49 -4.42
N ALA A 16 13.69 25.18 -3.24
CA ALA A 16 15.07 24.68 -3.13
C ALA A 16 15.24 23.34 -3.88
N VAL A 17 14.29 22.40 -3.74
CA VAL A 17 14.28 21.14 -4.49
C VAL A 17 14.23 21.41 -6.00
N ALA A 18 13.37 22.34 -6.45
CA ALA A 18 13.25 22.70 -7.87
C ALA A 18 14.55 23.32 -8.42
N ILE A 19 15.21 24.18 -7.63
CA ILE A 19 16.50 24.77 -8.02
C ILE A 19 17.58 23.68 -8.10
N ILE A 20 17.69 22.82 -7.09
CA ILE A 20 18.66 21.71 -7.09
C ILE A 20 18.41 20.80 -8.31
N ALA A 21 17.16 20.52 -8.65
CA ALA A 21 16.80 19.71 -9.81
C ALA A 21 17.35 20.26 -11.15
N LEU A 22 17.48 21.58 -11.28
CA LEU A 22 18.05 22.19 -12.49
C LEU A 22 19.55 21.95 -12.65
N PHE A 23 20.24 21.65 -11.56
CA PHE A 23 21.69 21.40 -11.56
C PHE A 23 22.02 19.91 -11.48
N THR A 24 21.04 19.04 -11.30
CA THR A 24 21.24 17.61 -11.41
C THR A 24 21.14 17.21 -12.88
N THR A 25 22.19 16.59 -13.40
CA THR A 25 22.34 16.26 -14.82
C THR A 25 21.57 15.00 -15.21
N SER A 26 20.30 14.93 -14.88
CA SER A 26 19.44 13.80 -15.32
C SER A 26 18.81 14.07 -16.68
N ILE A 27 19.59 14.57 -17.65
CA ILE A 27 19.15 14.47 -19.04
C ILE A 27 19.18 12.97 -19.37
N PRO A 28 18.04 12.36 -19.73
CA PRO A 28 18.03 10.96 -20.08
C PRO A 28 19.07 10.69 -21.17
N GLY A 29 20.02 9.80 -20.88
CA GLY A 29 20.81 9.18 -21.93
C GLY A 29 19.90 8.38 -22.88
N ALA A 30 20.44 7.74 -23.88
CA ALA A 30 19.66 6.83 -24.73
C ALA A 30 19.08 5.73 -23.83
N MET A 31 17.75 5.69 -23.69
CA MET A 31 17.10 4.60 -22.95
C MET A 31 17.44 3.26 -23.62
N PRO A 32 17.82 2.23 -22.84
CA PRO A 32 17.98 0.89 -23.38
C PRO A 32 16.68 0.46 -24.07
N THR A 33 16.76 0.04 -25.32
CA THR A 33 15.62 -0.47 -26.09
C THR A 33 15.69 -1.97 -26.32
N GLU A 34 16.89 -2.53 -26.24
CA GLU A 34 17.11 -3.97 -26.37
C GLU A 34 16.60 -4.72 -25.15
N GLY A 35 15.82 -5.78 -25.36
CA GLY A 35 15.23 -6.58 -24.29
C GLY A 35 13.91 -6.04 -23.73
N LEU A 36 13.40 -4.91 -24.25
CA LEU A 36 12.08 -4.40 -23.85
C LEU A 36 10.96 -5.16 -24.56
N ASP A 37 9.91 -5.49 -23.80
CA ASP A 37 8.64 -5.99 -24.31
C ASP A 37 7.59 -4.87 -24.32
N THR A 38 6.91 -4.68 -25.45
CA THR A 38 5.92 -3.62 -25.62
C THR A 38 4.62 -3.91 -24.88
N GLY A 39 4.23 -5.19 -24.78
CA GLY A 39 3.04 -5.63 -24.03
C GLY A 39 3.24 -5.44 -22.54
N ASP A 40 4.40 -5.87 -22.01
CA ASP A 40 4.77 -5.66 -20.61
C ASP A 40 4.84 -4.17 -20.27
N THR A 41 5.44 -3.36 -21.15
CA THR A 41 5.53 -1.91 -20.98
C THR A 41 4.15 -1.26 -20.95
N ALA A 42 3.27 -1.60 -21.90
CA ALA A 42 1.89 -1.08 -21.95
C ALA A 42 1.10 -1.48 -20.70
N TRP A 43 1.20 -2.74 -20.29
CA TRP A 43 0.57 -3.23 -19.06
C TRP A 43 1.05 -2.45 -17.84
N MET A 44 2.33 -2.26 -17.67
CA MET A 44 2.89 -1.59 -16.50
C MET A 44 2.60 -0.09 -16.45
N ILE A 45 2.44 0.59 -17.61
CA ILE A 45 1.93 1.98 -17.65
C ILE A 45 0.49 2.01 -17.11
N VAL A 46 -0.38 1.11 -17.61
CA VAL A 46 -1.76 0.99 -17.16
C VAL A 46 -1.83 0.63 -15.69
N ALA A 47 -1.08 -0.39 -15.24
CA ALA A 47 -1.01 -0.81 -13.84
C ALA A 47 -0.58 0.34 -12.92
N SER A 48 0.42 1.13 -13.32
CA SER A 48 0.85 2.32 -12.56
C SER A 48 -0.26 3.36 -12.43
N GLY A 49 -1.05 3.58 -13.48
CA GLY A 49 -2.24 4.44 -13.44
C GLY A 49 -3.33 3.89 -12.52
N LEU A 50 -3.59 2.59 -12.57
CA LEU A 50 -4.56 1.90 -11.71
C LEU A 50 -4.18 2.01 -10.22
N VAL A 51 -2.91 1.84 -9.87
CA VAL A 51 -2.45 2.02 -8.48
C VAL A 51 -2.56 3.47 -8.04
N LEU A 52 -2.27 4.44 -8.91
CA LEU A 52 -2.49 5.85 -8.58
C LEU A 52 -3.97 6.14 -8.28
N LEU A 53 -4.90 5.54 -9.03
CA LEU A 53 -6.34 5.69 -8.86
C LEU A 53 -6.81 5.21 -7.48
N MET A 54 -6.09 4.28 -6.84
CA MET A 54 -6.43 3.82 -5.49
C MET A 54 -6.35 4.94 -4.46
N THR A 55 -5.46 5.92 -4.61
CA THR A 55 -5.33 7.01 -3.64
C THR A 55 -6.56 7.94 -3.62
N PRO A 56 -7.09 8.45 -4.75
CA PRO A 56 -8.43 9.07 -4.77
C PRO A 56 -9.55 8.11 -4.33
N GLY A 57 -9.48 6.83 -4.70
CA GLY A 57 -10.42 5.82 -4.23
C GLY A 57 -10.47 5.74 -2.70
N LEU A 58 -9.31 5.74 -2.05
CA LEU A 58 -9.16 5.79 -0.60
C LEU A 58 -9.75 7.08 0.00
N ALA A 59 -9.55 8.21 -0.67
CA ALA A 59 -10.12 9.48 -0.25
C ALA A 59 -11.66 9.41 -0.18
N TYR A 60 -12.30 8.82 -1.19
CA TYR A 60 -13.75 8.59 -1.18
C TYR A 60 -14.17 7.58 -0.11
N PHE A 61 -13.44 6.47 0.02
CA PHE A 61 -13.73 5.43 1.01
C PHE A 61 -13.67 5.98 2.45
N TYR A 62 -12.59 6.66 2.81
CA TYR A 62 -12.44 7.25 4.13
C TYR A 62 -13.33 8.47 4.34
N GLY A 63 -13.43 9.35 3.33
CA GLY A 63 -14.30 10.53 3.38
C GLY A 63 -15.77 10.17 3.57
N GLY A 64 -16.20 9.03 3.01
CA GLY A 64 -17.57 8.52 3.22
C GLY A 64 -17.82 8.00 4.64
N MET A 65 -16.78 7.53 5.35
CA MET A 65 -16.92 6.90 6.68
C MET A 65 -16.73 7.86 7.86
N VAL A 66 -15.99 8.95 7.72
CA VAL A 66 -15.76 9.92 8.81
C VAL A 66 -16.99 10.78 9.09
N ASN A 67 -16.94 11.58 10.16
CA ASN A 67 -17.95 12.59 10.44
C ASN A 67 -18.06 13.58 9.26
N HIS A 68 -19.29 14.01 8.90
CA HIS A 68 -19.55 14.91 7.76
C HIS A 68 -18.72 16.21 7.80
N LYS A 69 -18.36 16.72 9.00
CA LYS A 69 -17.52 17.92 9.17
C LYS A 69 -16.06 17.69 8.75
N ASN A 70 -15.62 16.45 8.69
CA ASN A 70 -14.23 16.07 8.46
C ASN A 70 -13.98 15.45 7.06
N VAL A 71 -15.01 15.37 6.21
CA VAL A 71 -14.92 14.74 4.88
C VAL A 71 -13.80 15.37 4.05
N ILE A 72 -13.84 16.69 3.83
CA ILE A 72 -12.88 17.41 2.99
C ILE A 72 -11.45 17.28 3.55
N SER A 73 -11.28 17.44 4.88
CA SER A 73 -9.95 17.34 5.50
C SER A 73 -9.36 15.92 5.40
N THR A 74 -10.20 14.89 5.54
CA THR A 74 -9.77 13.50 5.39
C THR A 74 -9.42 13.18 3.93
N MET A 75 -10.24 13.61 2.98
CA MET A 75 -9.94 13.44 1.56
C MET A 75 -8.64 14.15 1.16
N LEU A 76 -8.42 15.38 1.65
CA LEU A 76 -7.19 16.14 1.38
C LEU A 76 -5.94 15.40 1.86
N GLN A 77 -6.00 14.68 2.98
CA GLN A 77 -4.88 13.90 3.49
C GLN A 77 -4.40 12.82 2.51
N SER A 78 -5.34 12.16 1.81
CA SER A 78 -4.99 11.20 0.75
C SER A 78 -4.42 11.91 -0.49
N PHE A 79 -5.03 13.02 -0.92
CA PHE A 79 -4.57 13.75 -2.11
C PHE A 79 -3.20 14.38 -1.93
N ILE A 80 -2.90 14.94 -0.76
CA ILE A 80 -1.58 15.56 -0.51
C ILE A 80 -0.45 14.53 -0.50
N ALA A 81 -0.74 13.27 -0.14
CA ALA A 81 0.23 12.19 -0.22
C ALA A 81 0.75 12.00 -1.66
N MET A 82 -0.13 12.12 -2.68
CA MET A 82 0.29 12.03 -4.08
C MET A 82 1.35 13.08 -4.45
N GLY A 83 1.21 14.30 -3.96
CA GLY A 83 2.19 15.36 -4.23
C GLY A 83 3.47 15.18 -3.43
N VAL A 84 3.33 15.11 -2.11
CA VAL A 84 4.48 15.12 -1.19
C VAL A 84 5.37 13.88 -1.38
N ILE A 85 4.78 12.71 -1.40
CA ILE A 85 5.55 11.45 -1.50
C ILE A 85 6.15 11.28 -2.89
N SER A 86 5.46 11.71 -3.96
CA SER A 86 6.04 11.67 -5.31
C SER A 86 7.32 12.50 -5.42
N VAL A 87 7.34 13.69 -4.83
CA VAL A 87 8.56 14.52 -4.83
C VAL A 87 9.67 13.85 -4.01
N ILE A 88 9.36 13.37 -2.79
CA ILE A 88 10.35 12.69 -1.94
C ILE A 88 10.90 11.45 -2.62
N TRP A 89 10.04 10.68 -3.29
CA TRP A 89 10.43 9.47 -4.00
C TRP A 89 11.45 9.75 -5.10
N ILE A 90 11.22 10.81 -5.88
CA ILE A 90 12.15 11.24 -6.93
C ILE A 90 13.47 11.73 -6.31
N VAL A 91 13.40 12.52 -5.23
CA VAL A 91 14.62 13.12 -4.66
C VAL A 91 15.54 12.04 -4.09
N PHE A 92 15.04 11.14 -3.25
CA PHE A 92 15.86 10.11 -2.60
C PHE A 92 15.11 8.84 -2.20
N GLY A 93 13.78 8.85 -2.15
CA GLY A 93 13.00 7.69 -1.67
C GLY A 93 13.23 6.44 -2.49
N PHE A 94 13.31 6.57 -3.82
CA PHE A 94 13.64 5.46 -4.70
C PHE A 94 15.04 4.91 -4.45
N SER A 95 16.04 5.77 -4.24
CA SER A 95 17.39 5.35 -3.87
C SER A 95 17.42 4.58 -2.55
N LEU A 96 16.71 5.07 -1.52
CA LEU A 96 16.65 4.38 -0.23
C LEU A 96 16.01 3.00 -0.31
N ALA A 97 15.04 2.81 -1.22
CA ALA A 97 14.36 1.53 -1.41
C ALA A 97 15.12 0.59 -2.37
N PHE A 98 15.64 1.11 -3.49
CA PHE A 98 16.15 0.31 -4.61
C PHE A 98 17.56 0.68 -5.06
N GLY A 99 18.25 1.59 -4.38
CA GLY A 99 19.65 1.90 -4.61
C GLY A 99 20.59 0.79 -4.16
N ASP A 100 21.89 0.97 -4.39
CA ASP A 100 22.92 0.03 -3.98
C ASP A 100 22.77 -0.32 -2.49
N SER A 101 22.72 -1.59 -2.19
CA SER A 101 22.36 -2.07 -0.85
C SER A 101 23.45 -1.81 0.18
N LEU A 102 23.15 -1.10 1.22
CA LEU A 102 23.98 -0.93 2.40
C LEU A 102 23.66 -2.03 3.43
N GLY A 103 24.36 -3.14 3.31
CA GLY A 103 24.26 -4.27 4.23
C GLY A 103 22.90 -5.01 4.25
N GLY A 104 22.06 -4.84 3.24
CA GLY A 104 20.72 -5.44 3.17
C GLY A 104 19.64 -4.66 3.92
N TRP A 105 19.99 -3.51 4.52
CA TRP A 105 19.09 -2.74 5.37
C TRP A 105 18.45 -1.54 4.67
N ILE A 106 19.18 -0.88 3.77
CA ILE A 106 18.71 0.32 3.07
C ILE A 106 19.54 0.51 1.79
N GLY A 107 18.98 1.18 0.80
CA GLY A 107 19.72 1.61 -0.39
C GLY A 107 20.54 2.86 -0.14
N ASP A 108 21.67 3.00 -0.85
CA ASP A 108 22.47 4.23 -0.84
C ASP A 108 21.67 5.39 -1.45
N PRO A 109 21.42 6.47 -0.70
CA PRO A 109 20.61 7.60 -1.19
C PRO A 109 21.20 8.30 -2.42
N ARG A 110 22.48 8.07 -2.74
CA ARG A 110 23.19 8.66 -3.87
C ARG A 110 22.97 7.93 -5.18
N THR A 111 22.61 6.62 -5.15
CA THR A 111 22.52 5.76 -6.35
C THR A 111 21.60 6.35 -7.41
N PHE A 112 20.41 6.78 -7.01
CA PHE A 112 19.39 7.34 -7.91
C PHE A 112 18.89 8.72 -7.44
N PHE A 113 19.75 9.50 -6.79
CA PHE A 113 19.39 10.84 -6.30
C PHE A 113 18.81 11.67 -7.43
N MET A 114 17.64 12.28 -7.21
CA MET A 114 16.89 13.05 -8.20
C MET A 114 16.59 12.27 -9.50
N PHE A 115 16.39 10.95 -9.40
CA PHE A 115 16.25 10.01 -10.52
C PHE A 115 17.43 10.00 -11.50
N ASN A 116 18.62 10.43 -11.05
CA ASN A 116 19.82 10.29 -11.86
C ASN A 116 20.06 8.80 -12.20
N ASN A 117 20.45 8.52 -13.42
CA ASN A 117 20.68 7.16 -13.96
C ASN A 117 19.44 6.23 -13.96
N VAL A 118 18.22 6.73 -13.76
CA VAL A 118 17.00 5.89 -13.77
C VAL A 118 16.51 5.61 -15.19
N PHE A 119 16.64 6.58 -16.09
CA PHE A 119 16.16 6.45 -17.49
C PHE A 119 17.09 5.67 -18.40
N ASP A 120 18.39 5.74 -18.16
CA ASP A 120 19.46 5.06 -18.90
C ASP A 120 19.99 3.82 -18.16
N HIS A 121 19.37 3.47 -17.04
CA HIS A 121 19.76 2.30 -16.26
C HIS A 121 19.53 1.01 -17.06
N LYS A 122 20.45 0.05 -16.93
CA LYS A 122 20.26 -1.29 -17.47
C LYS A 122 18.97 -1.95 -16.95
N LEU A 123 18.41 -2.86 -17.72
CA LEU A 123 17.16 -3.55 -17.41
C LEU A 123 17.35 -4.63 -16.33
N SER A 124 17.98 -4.26 -15.21
CA SER A 124 18.23 -5.18 -14.11
C SER A 124 18.52 -4.43 -12.80
N LEU A 125 18.34 -5.12 -11.68
CA LEU A 125 18.62 -4.63 -10.34
C LEU A 125 19.42 -5.68 -9.56
N GLY A 126 20.29 -5.21 -8.65
CA GLY A 126 21.15 -6.06 -7.82
C GLY A 126 22.53 -6.28 -8.43
N SER A 127 23.50 -6.70 -7.59
CA SER A 127 24.92 -6.79 -7.92
C SER A 127 25.28 -7.82 -9.01
N SER A 128 24.35 -8.70 -9.38
CA SER A 128 24.56 -9.77 -10.37
C SER A 128 23.39 -9.86 -11.35
N ASP A 129 22.72 -8.74 -11.65
CA ASP A 129 21.52 -8.71 -12.48
C ASP A 129 20.43 -9.71 -12.01
N GLN A 130 20.27 -9.78 -10.68
CA GLN A 130 19.38 -10.76 -10.02
C GLN A 130 17.92 -10.57 -10.39
N LEU A 131 17.49 -9.33 -10.60
CA LEU A 131 16.16 -9.00 -11.08
C LEU A 131 16.28 -8.36 -12.47
N LYS A 132 15.83 -9.07 -13.49
CA LYS A 132 15.81 -8.59 -14.88
C LYS A 132 14.43 -8.05 -15.23
N PHE A 133 14.40 -6.99 -16.02
CA PHE A 133 13.18 -6.32 -16.47
C PHE A 133 13.02 -6.45 -17.97
N THR A 134 11.78 -6.60 -18.41
CA THR A 134 11.34 -6.46 -19.81
C THR A 134 10.71 -5.08 -20.07
N ILE A 135 10.72 -4.22 -19.05
CA ILE A 135 10.16 -2.87 -19.06
C ILE A 135 11.26 -1.82 -18.78
N PRO A 136 11.10 -0.56 -19.20
CA PRO A 136 12.03 0.50 -18.83
C PRO A 136 12.19 0.61 -17.31
N PHE A 137 13.41 0.74 -16.80
CA PHE A 137 13.67 0.83 -15.38
C PHE A 137 12.98 2.04 -14.73
N ALA A 138 12.85 3.16 -15.48
CA ALA A 138 12.07 4.30 -15.06
C ALA A 138 10.59 3.95 -14.78
N LEU A 139 10.00 3.08 -15.58
CA LEU A 139 8.62 2.62 -15.38
C LEU A 139 8.49 1.79 -14.09
N PHE A 140 9.45 0.92 -13.80
CA PHE A 140 9.54 0.24 -12.50
C PHE A 140 9.61 1.25 -11.35
N ALA A 141 10.47 2.28 -11.45
CA ALA A 141 10.61 3.30 -10.43
C ALA A 141 9.30 4.08 -10.18
N PHE A 142 8.57 4.43 -11.26
CA PHE A 142 7.26 5.09 -11.16
C PHE A 142 6.15 4.16 -10.66
N PHE A 143 6.18 2.87 -10.99
CA PHE A 143 5.26 1.89 -10.42
C PHE A 143 5.45 1.77 -8.92
N GLN A 144 6.67 1.59 -8.45
CA GLN A 144 7.01 1.52 -7.02
C GLN A 144 6.67 2.82 -6.26
N MET A 145 6.75 3.98 -6.91
CA MET A 145 6.30 5.26 -6.33
C MET A 145 4.85 5.20 -5.86
N LYS A 146 3.96 4.52 -6.61
CA LYS A 146 2.53 4.50 -6.29
C LYS A 146 2.25 3.77 -4.97
N PHE A 147 3.03 2.75 -4.67
CA PHE A 147 2.98 2.03 -3.39
C PHE A 147 3.48 2.92 -2.23
N ALA A 148 4.57 3.66 -2.45
CA ALA A 148 5.07 4.63 -1.48
C ALA A 148 4.05 5.75 -1.19
N VAL A 149 3.27 6.17 -2.20
CA VAL A 149 2.23 7.21 -2.09
C VAL A 149 1.05 6.73 -1.25
N ILE A 150 0.52 5.53 -1.56
CA ILE A 150 -0.71 5.08 -0.91
C ILE A 150 -0.49 4.65 0.55
N THR A 151 0.69 4.15 0.90
CA THR A 151 0.95 3.59 2.24
C THR A 151 0.71 4.61 3.36
N PRO A 152 1.30 5.82 3.38
CA PRO A 152 1.00 6.81 4.41
C PRO A 152 -0.43 7.37 4.30
N ALA A 153 -1.04 7.35 3.11
CA ALA A 153 -2.44 7.72 2.96
C ALA A 153 -3.37 6.76 3.72
N LEU A 154 -3.08 5.45 3.75
CA LEU A 154 -3.83 4.46 4.55
C LEU A 154 -3.83 4.81 6.04
N ILE A 155 -2.71 5.29 6.57
CA ILE A 155 -2.56 5.63 7.99
C ILE A 155 -3.50 6.77 8.41
N SER A 156 -3.86 7.66 7.48
CA SER A 156 -4.76 8.78 7.74
C SER A 156 -6.10 8.35 8.33
N GLY A 157 -6.58 7.16 7.97
CA GLY A 157 -7.84 6.63 8.49
C GLY A 157 -7.85 6.45 10.01
N ALA A 158 -6.75 6.02 10.61
CA ALA A 158 -6.63 5.87 12.06
C ALA A 158 -6.50 7.21 12.79
N LEU A 159 -5.90 8.21 12.12
CA LEU A 159 -5.58 9.52 12.67
C LEU A 159 -6.68 10.56 12.38
N ALA A 160 -7.67 10.19 11.57
CA ALA A 160 -8.77 11.07 11.13
C ALA A 160 -9.43 11.77 12.32
N GLU A 161 -9.88 13.01 12.10
CA GLU A 161 -10.57 13.85 13.09
C GLU A 161 -9.71 14.33 14.26
N ARG A 162 -8.41 13.97 14.35
CA ARG A 162 -7.52 14.30 15.49
C ARG A 162 -6.22 14.95 15.09
N ILE A 163 -5.62 14.51 14.00
CA ILE A 163 -4.32 15.04 13.56
C ILE A 163 -4.48 16.36 12.82
N ASN A 164 -3.63 17.34 13.11
CA ASN A 164 -3.59 18.52 12.27
C ASN A 164 -2.81 18.27 10.96
N PHE A 165 -3.15 19.02 9.93
CA PHE A 165 -2.61 18.84 8.59
C PHE A 165 -1.07 18.91 8.52
N ARG A 166 -0.45 19.85 9.23
CA ARG A 166 1.03 20.00 9.22
C ARG A 166 1.73 18.81 9.86
N ALA A 167 1.20 18.34 10.98
CA ALA A 167 1.75 17.16 11.65
C ALA A 167 1.60 15.92 10.77
N PHE A 168 0.48 15.78 10.04
CA PHE A 168 0.28 14.68 9.11
C PHE A 168 1.26 14.72 7.93
N VAL A 169 1.50 15.90 7.34
CA VAL A 169 2.49 16.04 6.25
C VAL A 169 3.90 15.66 6.73
N LEU A 170 4.32 16.16 7.91
CA LEU A 170 5.62 15.80 8.48
C LEU A 170 5.70 14.30 8.78
N PHE A 171 4.64 13.73 9.35
CA PHE A 171 4.54 12.29 9.61
C PHE A 171 4.71 11.47 8.33
N MET A 172 4.03 11.82 7.22
CA MET A 172 4.15 11.11 5.94
C MET A 172 5.60 11.10 5.43
N VAL A 173 6.27 12.26 5.51
CA VAL A 173 7.67 12.39 5.09
C VAL A 173 8.56 11.46 5.90
N LEU A 174 8.47 11.53 7.22
CA LEU A 174 9.27 10.69 8.12
C LEU A 174 8.95 9.20 7.95
N PHE A 175 7.67 8.85 7.84
CA PHE A 175 7.24 7.47 7.60
C PHE A 175 7.81 6.92 6.28
N CYS A 176 7.77 7.69 5.21
CA CYS A 176 8.31 7.28 3.91
C CYS A 176 9.82 6.98 4.00
N ILE A 177 10.58 7.81 4.71
CA ILE A 177 12.04 7.69 4.81
C ILE A 177 12.46 6.59 5.79
N VAL A 178 11.83 6.56 6.98
CA VAL A 178 12.32 5.75 8.12
C VAL A 178 11.67 4.37 8.17
N VAL A 179 10.47 4.22 7.60
CA VAL A 179 9.71 2.97 7.66
C VAL A 179 9.53 2.36 6.28
N TYR A 180 8.91 3.11 5.36
CA TYR A 180 8.51 2.55 4.07
C TYR A 180 9.71 2.15 3.21
N ALA A 181 10.65 3.06 2.96
CA ALA A 181 11.78 2.80 2.08
C ALA A 181 12.69 1.67 2.62
N PRO A 182 13.03 1.60 3.92
CA PRO A 182 13.72 0.43 4.47
C PRO A 182 12.94 -0.87 4.29
N LEU A 183 11.64 -0.91 4.60
CA LEU A 183 10.84 -2.14 4.44
C LEU A 183 10.75 -2.59 2.97
N ALA A 184 10.63 -1.65 2.02
CA ALA A 184 10.67 -1.94 0.60
C ALA A 184 12.03 -2.54 0.19
N HIS A 185 13.14 -1.99 0.73
CA HIS A 185 14.47 -2.54 0.52
C HIS A 185 14.60 -3.96 1.09
N TRP A 186 14.15 -4.18 2.32
CA TRP A 186 14.23 -5.49 2.97
C TRP A 186 13.48 -6.59 2.22
N SER A 187 12.30 -6.25 1.68
CA SER A 187 11.35 -7.23 1.13
C SER A 187 11.47 -7.41 -0.38
N TRP A 188 11.91 -6.38 -1.13
CA TRP A 188 11.85 -6.39 -2.59
C TRP A 188 13.19 -6.15 -3.28
N HIS A 189 14.15 -5.53 -2.60
CA HIS A 189 15.49 -5.42 -3.19
C HIS A 189 16.19 -6.78 -3.20
N PRO A 190 16.87 -7.21 -4.30
CA PRO A 190 17.54 -8.51 -4.37
C PRO A 190 18.54 -8.77 -3.23
N ASN A 191 19.14 -7.71 -2.69
CA ASN A 191 20.04 -7.79 -1.55
C ASN A 191 19.37 -7.49 -0.20
N GLY A 192 18.06 -7.31 -0.15
CA GLY A 192 17.31 -7.10 1.08
C GLY A 192 17.35 -8.32 2.00
N PHE A 193 17.47 -8.09 3.30
CA PHE A 193 17.69 -9.19 4.24
C PHE A 193 16.44 -10.10 4.38
N LEU A 194 15.22 -9.55 4.34
CA LEU A 194 13.99 -10.37 4.41
C LEU A 194 13.83 -11.24 3.16
N LEU A 195 14.09 -10.67 1.97
CA LEU A 195 14.06 -11.44 0.72
C LEU A 195 15.10 -12.58 0.76
N LYS A 196 16.32 -12.30 1.25
CA LYS A 196 17.36 -13.32 1.40
C LYS A 196 17.05 -14.40 2.46
N MET A 197 16.21 -14.08 3.44
CA MET A 197 15.66 -15.05 4.39
C MET A 197 14.56 -15.91 3.80
N GLY A 198 14.10 -15.63 2.57
CA GLY A 198 13.04 -16.37 1.91
C GLY A 198 11.63 -15.86 2.19
N ALA A 199 11.47 -14.67 2.78
CA ALA A 199 10.14 -14.08 2.97
C ALA A 199 9.49 -13.76 1.61
N LEU A 200 8.25 -14.19 1.44
CA LEU A 200 7.47 -13.97 0.22
C LEU A 200 6.45 -12.85 0.45
N ASP A 201 6.64 -11.73 -0.22
CA ASP A 201 5.70 -10.61 -0.23
C ASP A 201 5.49 -10.12 -1.66
N PHE A 202 4.47 -10.65 -2.34
CA PHE A 202 4.28 -10.43 -3.78
C PHE A 202 4.04 -8.96 -4.14
N ALA A 203 3.19 -8.29 -3.38
CA ALA A 203 2.78 -6.93 -3.72
C ALA A 203 2.69 -5.96 -2.51
N GLY A 204 3.16 -6.34 -1.31
CA GLY A 204 3.24 -5.40 -0.19
C GLY A 204 2.37 -5.71 1.02
N GLY A 205 2.17 -7.00 1.32
CA GLY A 205 1.54 -7.40 2.57
C GLY A 205 2.27 -6.84 3.79
N THR A 206 3.60 -6.94 3.80
CA THR A 206 4.47 -6.34 4.82
C THR A 206 4.72 -4.87 4.56
N VAL A 207 5.20 -4.55 3.35
CA VAL A 207 5.69 -3.20 3.01
C VAL A 207 4.60 -2.14 3.09
N VAL A 208 3.38 -2.45 2.64
CA VAL A 208 2.25 -1.51 2.61
C VAL A 208 1.31 -1.74 3.79
N HIS A 209 0.77 -2.97 3.93
CA HIS A 209 -0.38 -3.16 4.82
C HIS A 209 0.00 -3.34 6.29
N ILE A 210 0.97 -4.20 6.61
CA ILE A 210 1.43 -4.36 8.00
C ILE A 210 2.07 -3.07 8.49
N SER A 211 2.91 -2.42 7.66
CA SER A 211 3.57 -1.17 8.03
C SER A 211 2.57 -0.05 8.32
N ALA A 212 1.59 0.14 7.41
CA ALA A 212 0.53 1.13 7.60
C ALA A 212 -0.34 0.82 8.83
N GLY A 213 -0.72 -0.45 9.01
CA GLY A 213 -1.52 -0.88 10.16
C GLY A 213 -0.80 -0.67 11.49
N CYS A 214 0.46 -1.06 11.60
CA CYS A 214 1.26 -0.85 12.82
C CYS A 214 1.49 0.63 13.10
N ALA A 215 1.77 1.44 12.08
CA ALA A 215 1.91 2.89 12.24
C ALA A 215 0.57 3.55 12.63
N ALA A 216 -0.55 3.07 12.09
CA ALA A 216 -1.90 3.48 12.48
C ALA A 216 -2.18 3.20 13.95
N LEU A 217 -1.84 1.99 14.42
CA LEU A 217 -1.96 1.61 15.83
C LEU A 217 -1.12 2.52 16.73
N ALA A 218 0.15 2.71 16.40
CA ALA A 218 1.04 3.59 17.15
C ALA A 218 0.49 5.03 17.21
N GLY A 219 0.04 5.56 16.06
CA GLY A 219 -0.56 6.89 15.99
C GLY A 219 -1.87 7.00 16.80
N ALA A 220 -2.72 5.97 16.78
CA ALA A 220 -3.95 5.91 17.56
C ALA A 220 -3.67 5.93 19.07
N ILE A 221 -2.61 5.24 19.53
CA ILE A 221 -2.17 5.24 20.93
C ILE A 221 -1.66 6.63 21.33
N VAL A 222 -0.80 7.23 20.50
CA VAL A 222 -0.18 8.55 20.81
C VAL A 222 -1.21 9.67 20.83
N LEU A 223 -2.14 9.70 19.86
CA LEU A 223 -3.15 10.75 19.75
C LEU A 223 -4.30 10.59 20.76
N LYS A 224 -4.37 9.45 21.45
CA LYS A 224 -5.44 9.10 22.41
C LYS A 224 -6.83 9.05 21.73
N SER A 225 -7.87 8.79 22.54
CA SER A 225 -9.23 8.62 22.03
C SER A 225 -9.93 9.97 21.79
N ARG A 226 -10.74 10.03 20.74
CA ARG A 226 -11.66 11.14 20.48
C ARG A 226 -12.68 11.26 21.59
N ARG A 227 -13.18 12.48 21.79
CA ARG A 227 -14.24 12.74 22.77
C ARG A 227 -15.49 11.88 22.50
N ALA A 228 -15.91 11.79 21.25
CA ALA A 228 -17.06 10.97 20.86
C ALA A 228 -16.91 9.49 21.27
N LYS A 229 -15.71 8.91 21.15
CA LYS A 229 -15.44 7.53 21.62
C LYS A 229 -15.50 7.42 23.15
N LEU A 230 -14.93 8.40 23.87
CA LEU A 230 -14.96 8.43 25.33
C LEU A 230 -16.40 8.58 25.87
N GLU A 231 -17.23 9.32 25.17
CA GLU A 231 -18.64 9.53 25.49
C GLU A 231 -19.56 8.46 24.86
N GLN A 232 -19.01 7.44 24.21
CA GLN A 232 -19.72 6.36 23.52
C GLN A 232 -20.76 6.86 22.49
N GLN A 233 -20.47 7.99 21.86
CA GLN A 233 -21.34 8.56 20.82
C GLN A 233 -21.14 7.80 19.51
N GLU A 234 -22.24 7.35 18.93
CA GLU A 234 -22.22 6.81 17.57
C GLU A 234 -22.09 7.96 16.57
N ILE A 235 -21.07 7.88 15.71
CA ILE A 235 -20.86 8.82 14.60
C ILE A 235 -21.29 8.09 13.34
N PRO A 236 -22.42 8.46 12.73
CA PRO A 236 -22.86 7.86 11.48
C PRO A 236 -21.88 8.22 10.36
N PRO A 237 -21.65 7.31 9.39
CA PRO A 237 -20.90 7.59 8.17
C PRO A 237 -21.45 8.81 7.44
N ALA A 238 -20.58 9.68 6.95
CA ALA A 238 -20.98 10.91 6.27
C ALA A 238 -21.72 10.64 4.94
N ASN A 239 -21.28 9.62 4.18
CA ASN A 239 -21.84 9.36 2.85
C ASN A 239 -21.54 7.92 2.40
N ILE A 240 -22.50 7.02 2.51
CA ILE A 240 -22.37 5.61 2.07
C ILE A 240 -22.14 5.49 0.55
N PRO A 241 -22.79 6.24 -0.35
CA PRO A 241 -22.43 6.28 -1.76
C PRO A 241 -20.95 6.57 -2.03
N TYR A 242 -20.32 7.45 -1.26
CA TYR A 242 -18.86 7.68 -1.37
C TYR A 242 -18.05 6.44 -0.98
N VAL A 243 -18.48 5.71 0.05
CA VAL A 243 -17.83 4.44 0.43
C VAL A 243 -17.91 3.43 -0.70
N LEU A 244 -19.06 3.29 -1.35
CA LEU A 244 -19.25 2.40 -2.51
C LEU A 244 -18.34 2.77 -3.67
N ILE A 245 -18.31 4.06 -4.05
CA ILE A 245 -17.41 4.56 -5.11
C ILE A 245 -15.97 4.30 -4.75
N GLY A 246 -15.57 4.63 -3.50
CA GLY A 246 -14.22 4.41 -3.01
C GLY A 246 -13.82 2.93 -3.04
N THR A 247 -14.72 2.03 -2.61
CA THR A 247 -14.50 0.58 -2.67
C THR A 247 -14.31 0.11 -4.11
N GLY A 248 -15.15 0.55 -5.03
CA GLY A 248 -15.03 0.19 -6.45
C GLY A 248 -13.72 0.65 -7.07
N LEU A 249 -13.29 1.90 -6.79
CA LEU A 249 -12.02 2.44 -7.27
C LEU A 249 -10.81 1.72 -6.65
N LEU A 250 -10.89 1.37 -5.35
CA LEU A 250 -9.85 0.58 -4.67
C LEU A 250 -9.76 -0.82 -5.27
N TRP A 251 -10.88 -1.51 -5.44
CA TRP A 251 -10.90 -2.86 -6.01
C TRP A 251 -10.36 -2.87 -7.44
N PHE A 252 -10.83 -1.95 -8.27
CA PHE A 252 -10.35 -1.82 -9.66
C PHE A 252 -8.85 -1.48 -9.72
N GLY A 253 -8.39 -0.55 -8.89
CA GLY A 253 -6.98 -0.19 -8.81
C GLY A 253 -6.09 -1.33 -8.29
N TRP A 254 -6.66 -2.22 -7.46
CA TRP A 254 -5.92 -3.36 -6.91
C TRP A 254 -5.55 -4.41 -7.96
N PHE A 255 -6.24 -4.43 -9.09
CA PHE A 255 -5.79 -5.23 -10.22
C PHE A 255 -4.41 -4.76 -10.73
N GLY A 256 -4.20 -3.45 -10.85
CA GLY A 256 -2.88 -2.90 -11.12
C GLY A 256 -1.89 -3.13 -9.99
N PHE A 257 -2.35 -3.04 -8.75
CA PHE A 257 -1.52 -3.22 -7.56
C PHE A 257 -0.92 -4.64 -7.50
N ASN A 258 -1.75 -5.68 -7.55
CA ASN A 258 -1.32 -7.07 -7.45
C ASN A 258 -0.86 -7.65 -8.79
N ALA A 259 -1.65 -7.55 -9.87
CA ALA A 259 -1.25 -8.12 -11.14
C ALA A 259 -0.11 -7.33 -11.81
N GLY A 260 0.00 -6.01 -11.54
CA GLY A 260 1.17 -5.22 -11.93
C GLY A 260 2.46 -5.65 -11.22
N SER A 261 2.38 -6.23 -10.03
CA SER A 261 3.56 -6.73 -9.30
C SER A 261 4.21 -7.95 -9.94
N ALA A 262 3.59 -8.56 -10.95
CA ALA A 262 4.23 -9.52 -11.84
C ALA A 262 5.24 -8.87 -12.81
N LEU A 263 5.28 -7.53 -12.90
CA LEU A 263 6.15 -6.71 -13.73
C LEU A 263 6.08 -7.01 -15.23
N GLY A 264 4.97 -7.60 -15.69
CA GLY A 264 4.75 -7.93 -17.10
C GLY A 264 3.35 -8.49 -17.37
N ALA A 265 2.95 -8.54 -18.64
CA ALA A 265 1.68 -9.09 -19.14
C ALA A 265 1.81 -10.60 -19.38
N ASN A 266 1.87 -11.40 -18.33
CA ASN A 266 2.17 -12.82 -18.36
C ASN A 266 1.14 -13.65 -17.56
N ALA A 267 1.29 -14.98 -17.54
CA ALA A 267 0.40 -15.87 -16.82
C ALA A 267 0.35 -15.58 -15.32
N LEU A 268 1.45 -15.10 -14.72
CA LEU A 268 1.52 -14.74 -13.31
C LEU A 268 0.65 -13.51 -13.02
N SER A 269 0.65 -12.50 -13.91
CA SER A 269 -0.23 -11.33 -13.76
C SER A 269 -1.70 -11.70 -13.88
N VAL A 270 -2.06 -12.63 -14.75
CA VAL A 270 -3.43 -13.14 -14.87
C VAL A 270 -3.85 -13.92 -13.63
N ASN A 271 -2.97 -14.76 -13.07
CA ASN A 271 -3.23 -15.45 -11.80
C ASN A 271 -3.43 -14.45 -10.66
N ALA A 272 -2.55 -13.45 -10.52
CA ALA A 272 -2.66 -12.42 -9.49
C ALA A 272 -3.94 -11.58 -9.63
N PHE A 273 -4.37 -11.30 -10.86
CA PHE A 273 -5.67 -10.65 -11.14
C PHE A 273 -6.83 -11.52 -10.62
N ALA A 274 -6.84 -12.80 -10.96
CA ALA A 274 -7.91 -13.73 -10.61
C ALA A 274 -8.00 -13.95 -9.08
N THR A 275 -6.86 -14.19 -8.42
CA THR A 275 -6.81 -14.39 -6.97
C THR A 275 -7.21 -13.12 -6.20
N THR A 276 -6.82 -11.94 -6.69
CA THR A 276 -7.22 -10.65 -6.13
C THR A 276 -8.74 -10.46 -6.16
N ASN A 277 -9.36 -10.69 -7.33
CA ASN A 277 -10.81 -10.58 -7.47
C ASN A 277 -11.54 -11.55 -6.54
N THR A 278 -11.09 -12.80 -6.52
CA THR A 278 -11.75 -13.88 -5.79
C THR A 278 -11.65 -13.68 -4.27
N ALA A 279 -10.49 -13.29 -3.76
CA ALA A 279 -10.31 -13.01 -2.33
C ALA A 279 -11.17 -11.84 -1.86
N ALA A 280 -11.24 -10.77 -2.65
CA ALA A 280 -12.08 -9.61 -2.33
C ALA A 280 -13.56 -9.96 -2.26
N ALA A 281 -14.06 -10.70 -3.26
CA ALA A 281 -15.46 -11.15 -3.30
C ALA A 281 -15.79 -12.07 -2.12
N ALA A 282 -14.94 -13.07 -1.85
CA ALA A 282 -15.12 -13.99 -0.73
C ALA A 282 -15.11 -13.25 0.62
N ALA A 283 -14.18 -12.34 0.82
CA ALA A 283 -14.06 -11.57 2.05
C ALA A 283 -15.21 -10.61 2.28
N GLY A 284 -15.68 -9.91 1.24
CA GLY A 284 -16.85 -9.02 1.33
C GLY A 284 -18.10 -9.78 1.78
N LEU A 285 -18.37 -10.92 1.16
CA LEU A 285 -19.49 -11.79 1.55
C LEU A 285 -19.28 -12.36 2.96
N ALA A 286 -18.07 -12.84 3.28
CA ALA A 286 -17.76 -13.40 4.58
C ALA A 286 -17.97 -12.38 5.72
N TRP A 287 -17.50 -11.15 5.57
CA TRP A 287 -17.71 -10.09 6.56
C TRP A 287 -19.20 -9.81 6.77
N MET A 288 -19.93 -9.61 5.68
CA MET A 288 -21.36 -9.28 5.72
C MET A 288 -22.18 -10.41 6.39
N PHE A 289 -21.95 -11.66 6.00
CA PHE A 289 -22.66 -12.79 6.60
C PHE A 289 -22.22 -13.12 8.01
N PHE A 290 -20.95 -12.88 8.36
CA PHE A 290 -20.48 -13.01 9.73
C PHE A 290 -21.11 -11.97 10.67
N ASP A 291 -21.37 -10.75 10.19
CA ASP A 291 -22.15 -9.77 10.93
C ASP A 291 -23.62 -10.21 11.12
N VAL A 292 -24.21 -10.90 10.13
CA VAL A 292 -25.55 -11.51 10.28
C VAL A 292 -25.56 -12.60 11.34
N LEU A 293 -24.55 -13.45 11.40
CA LEU A 293 -24.42 -14.48 12.46
C LEU A 293 -24.30 -13.85 13.86
N LYS A 294 -23.80 -12.61 13.96
CA LYS A 294 -23.78 -11.84 15.20
C LYS A 294 -25.07 -11.06 15.50
N GLY A 295 -26.16 -11.34 14.73
CA GLY A 295 -27.47 -10.70 14.92
C GLY A 295 -27.63 -9.33 14.30
N LYS A 296 -26.67 -8.87 13.48
CA LYS A 296 -26.78 -7.60 12.75
C LYS A 296 -27.50 -7.77 11.41
N LYS A 297 -28.01 -6.68 10.86
CA LYS A 297 -28.52 -6.68 9.48
C LYS A 297 -27.37 -6.69 8.48
N PRO A 298 -27.53 -7.34 7.29
CA PRO A 298 -26.58 -7.20 6.20
C PRO A 298 -26.38 -5.71 5.88
N SER A 299 -25.12 -5.30 5.74
CA SER A 299 -24.83 -3.89 5.46
C SER A 299 -23.86 -3.74 4.28
N VAL A 300 -24.12 -2.70 3.49
CA VAL A 300 -23.22 -2.27 2.40
C VAL A 300 -21.83 -1.96 2.95
N LEU A 301 -21.76 -1.29 4.09
CA LEU A 301 -20.50 -0.92 4.72
C LEU A 301 -19.69 -2.16 5.14
N GLY A 302 -20.36 -3.18 5.71
CA GLY A 302 -19.73 -4.44 6.07
C GLY A 302 -19.15 -5.18 4.85
N PHE A 303 -19.91 -5.22 3.74
CA PHE A 303 -19.41 -5.77 2.48
C PHE A 303 -18.18 -4.99 1.96
N CYS A 304 -18.23 -3.66 1.94
CA CYS A 304 -17.14 -2.81 1.46
C CYS A 304 -15.86 -3.00 2.28
N ILE A 305 -15.96 -2.98 3.62
CA ILE A 305 -14.82 -3.20 4.52
C ILE A 305 -14.26 -4.62 4.31
N GLY A 306 -15.11 -5.62 4.26
CA GLY A 306 -14.70 -7.00 4.03
C GLY A 306 -13.97 -7.17 2.69
N ALA A 307 -14.49 -6.57 1.61
CA ALA A 307 -13.83 -6.62 0.30
C ALA A 307 -12.42 -6.03 0.37
N VAL A 308 -12.24 -4.87 1.02
CA VAL A 308 -10.91 -4.25 1.21
C VAL A 308 -10.00 -5.17 2.04
N VAL A 309 -10.51 -5.82 3.09
CA VAL A 309 -9.71 -6.80 3.87
C VAL A 309 -9.27 -7.98 3.03
N GLY A 310 -10.12 -8.47 2.13
CA GLY A 310 -9.74 -9.53 1.19
C GLY A 310 -8.63 -9.10 0.23
N LEU A 311 -8.72 -7.87 -0.29
CA LEU A 311 -7.67 -7.26 -1.12
C LEU A 311 -6.34 -7.15 -0.36
N VAL A 312 -6.38 -6.72 0.89
CA VAL A 312 -5.22 -6.64 1.78
C VAL A 312 -4.58 -8.00 2.00
N ALA A 313 -5.38 -9.00 2.39
CA ALA A 313 -4.86 -10.31 2.78
C ALA A 313 -4.31 -11.12 1.59
N ILE A 314 -4.87 -10.92 0.39
CA ILE A 314 -4.34 -11.60 -0.79
C ILE A 314 -3.08 -10.94 -1.34
N THR A 315 -2.82 -9.68 -1.00
CA THR A 315 -1.70 -8.90 -1.55
C THR A 315 -0.35 -9.62 -1.45
N PRO A 316 0.08 -10.20 -0.32
CA PRO A 316 1.33 -10.96 -0.27
C PRO A 316 1.30 -12.28 -1.01
N ALA A 317 0.12 -12.88 -1.18
CA ALA A 317 -0.08 -14.22 -1.71
C ALA A 317 -0.44 -14.26 -3.21
N ALA A 318 -0.90 -13.13 -3.79
CA ALA A 318 -1.60 -13.09 -5.08
C ALA A 318 -0.86 -13.79 -6.24
N GLY A 319 0.48 -13.69 -6.26
CA GLY A 319 1.33 -14.34 -7.25
C GLY A 319 1.94 -15.68 -6.79
N PHE A 320 1.52 -16.22 -5.64
CA PHE A 320 2.06 -17.48 -5.10
C PHE A 320 1.02 -18.53 -4.83
N VAL A 321 -0.28 -18.20 -4.89
CA VAL A 321 -1.38 -19.13 -4.61
C VAL A 321 -2.35 -19.23 -5.77
N GLY A 322 -3.15 -20.31 -5.81
CA GLY A 322 -4.24 -20.46 -6.79
C GLY A 322 -5.57 -19.88 -6.30
N ILE A 323 -6.59 -19.93 -7.17
CA ILE A 323 -7.94 -19.43 -6.89
C ILE A 323 -8.58 -20.08 -5.65
N PRO A 324 -8.54 -21.41 -5.44
CA PRO A 324 -9.15 -22.01 -4.25
C PRO A 324 -8.57 -21.46 -2.95
N GLN A 325 -7.23 -21.29 -2.88
CA GLN A 325 -6.57 -20.74 -1.70
C GLN A 325 -6.93 -19.28 -1.49
N SER A 326 -7.15 -18.50 -2.56
CA SER A 326 -7.55 -17.09 -2.44
C SER A 326 -8.94 -16.92 -1.83
N ILE A 327 -9.89 -17.84 -2.08
CA ILE A 327 -11.19 -17.86 -1.40
C ILE A 327 -11.00 -18.05 0.10
N PHE A 328 -10.18 -19.04 0.48
CA PHE A 328 -9.89 -19.34 1.89
C PHE A 328 -9.20 -18.17 2.60
N ILE A 329 -8.18 -17.58 1.96
CA ILE A 329 -7.45 -16.40 2.50
C ILE A 329 -8.41 -15.23 2.75
N GLY A 330 -9.27 -14.92 1.77
CA GLY A 330 -10.26 -13.85 1.89
C GLY A 330 -11.25 -14.11 3.03
N LEU A 331 -11.81 -15.30 3.11
CA LEU A 331 -12.76 -15.70 4.15
C LEU A 331 -12.14 -15.59 5.55
N VAL A 332 -10.99 -16.21 5.76
CA VAL A 332 -10.32 -16.23 7.08
C VAL A 332 -9.92 -14.82 7.50
N ALA A 333 -9.33 -14.04 6.60
CA ALA A 333 -8.95 -12.66 6.90
C ALA A 333 -10.15 -11.80 7.27
N ALA A 334 -11.27 -11.91 6.56
CA ALA A 334 -12.49 -11.17 6.86
C ALA A 334 -13.02 -11.48 8.26
N ILE A 335 -13.07 -12.76 8.64
CA ILE A 335 -13.55 -13.16 9.98
C ILE A 335 -12.63 -12.63 11.07
N ILE A 336 -11.30 -12.84 10.94
CA ILE A 336 -10.32 -12.40 11.95
C ILE A 336 -10.31 -10.88 12.08
N SER A 337 -10.30 -10.15 10.98
CA SER A 337 -10.33 -8.68 11.00
C SER A 337 -11.65 -8.12 11.54
N ASN A 338 -12.78 -8.77 11.27
CA ASN A 338 -14.08 -8.39 11.85
C ASN A 338 -14.11 -8.57 13.37
N VAL A 339 -13.58 -9.68 13.89
CA VAL A 339 -13.44 -9.91 15.34
C VAL A 339 -12.50 -8.85 15.95
N ALA A 340 -11.37 -8.59 15.31
CA ALA A 340 -10.41 -7.58 15.76
C ALA A 340 -11.01 -6.17 15.76
N SER A 341 -11.73 -5.76 14.71
CA SER A 341 -12.42 -4.48 14.65
C SER A 341 -13.40 -4.33 15.82
N HIS A 342 -14.16 -5.39 16.11
CA HIS A 342 -15.06 -5.38 17.26
C HIS A 342 -14.32 -5.22 18.61
N ALA A 343 -13.22 -5.95 18.80
CA ALA A 343 -12.40 -5.84 20.01
C ALA A 343 -11.79 -4.43 20.17
N PHE A 344 -11.33 -3.81 19.06
CA PHE A 344 -10.80 -2.44 19.09
C PHE A 344 -11.89 -1.40 19.40
N LYS A 345 -13.14 -1.60 18.98
CA LYS A 345 -14.26 -0.75 19.37
C LYS A 345 -14.50 -0.76 20.88
N LEU A 346 -14.30 -1.88 21.54
CA LEU A 346 -14.44 -2.04 22.99
C LEU A 346 -13.20 -1.58 23.77
N SER A 347 -12.06 -1.44 23.10
CA SER A 347 -10.79 -1.03 23.71
C SER A 347 -10.72 0.49 23.94
N ARG A 348 -9.70 0.93 24.68
CA ARG A 348 -9.37 2.36 24.83
C ARG A 348 -8.60 2.95 23.65
N VAL A 349 -8.12 2.13 22.73
CA VAL A 349 -7.41 2.58 21.51
C VAL A 349 -8.45 3.03 20.49
N ASP A 350 -8.35 4.27 20.03
CA ASP A 350 -9.25 4.83 19.03
C ASP A 350 -8.59 4.86 17.66
N ASP A 351 -8.66 3.74 16.95
CA ASP A 351 -8.37 3.64 15.54
C ASP A 351 -9.65 4.03 14.77
N THR A 352 -9.69 5.26 14.25
CA THR A 352 -10.93 5.89 13.79
C THR A 352 -11.67 5.08 12.73
N LEU A 353 -10.96 4.50 11.77
CA LEU A 353 -11.53 3.74 10.64
C LEU A 353 -11.01 2.30 10.57
N ASP A 354 -10.68 1.71 11.72
CA ASP A 354 -10.26 0.31 11.84
C ASP A 354 -9.04 -0.05 10.94
N VAL A 355 -8.08 0.87 10.79
CA VAL A 355 -6.91 0.68 9.89
C VAL A 355 -6.03 -0.48 10.37
N PHE A 356 -5.76 -0.58 11.68
CA PHE A 356 -4.97 -1.70 12.20
C PHE A 356 -5.69 -3.04 12.08
N PRO A 357 -6.98 -3.21 12.44
CA PRO A 357 -7.72 -4.44 12.18
C PRO A 357 -7.76 -4.85 10.70
N CYS A 358 -7.96 -3.89 9.79
CA CYS A 358 -8.14 -4.19 8.37
C CYS A 358 -6.79 -4.38 7.64
N HIS A 359 -5.82 -3.48 7.86
CA HIS A 359 -4.53 -3.52 7.16
C HIS A 359 -3.43 -4.23 7.96
N GLY A 360 -3.30 -3.94 9.27
CA GLY A 360 -2.30 -4.60 10.12
C GLY A 360 -2.60 -6.08 10.30
N ILE A 361 -3.74 -6.41 10.88
CA ILE A 361 -4.14 -7.80 11.13
C ILE A 361 -4.44 -8.52 9.81
N GLY A 362 -5.17 -7.88 8.88
CA GLY A 362 -5.43 -8.44 7.56
C GLY A 362 -4.14 -8.78 6.80
N GLY A 363 -3.13 -7.90 6.85
CA GLY A 363 -1.81 -8.12 6.26
C GLY A 363 -1.04 -9.26 6.94
N ILE A 364 -1.06 -9.33 8.28
CA ILE A 364 -0.43 -10.42 9.05
C ILE A 364 -1.06 -11.77 8.68
N VAL A 365 -2.39 -11.85 8.65
CA VAL A 365 -3.10 -13.07 8.22
C VAL A 365 -2.71 -13.44 6.80
N GLY A 366 -2.66 -12.47 5.89
CA GLY A 366 -2.24 -12.69 4.51
C GLY A 366 -0.82 -13.25 4.41
N MET A 367 0.15 -12.67 5.13
CA MET A 367 1.55 -13.14 5.15
C MET A 367 1.67 -14.56 5.72
N LEU A 368 0.99 -14.85 6.82
CA LEU A 368 1.00 -16.20 7.41
C LEU A 368 0.40 -17.24 6.45
N LEU A 369 -0.74 -16.92 5.81
CA LEU A 369 -1.37 -17.80 4.85
C LEU A 369 -0.60 -17.90 3.52
N THR A 370 0.21 -16.91 3.17
CA THR A 370 1.20 -17.02 2.09
C THR A 370 2.22 -18.11 2.43
N GLY A 371 2.78 -18.09 3.64
CA GLY A 371 3.71 -19.13 4.11
C GLY A 371 3.08 -20.55 4.17
N VAL A 372 1.77 -20.63 4.34
CA VAL A 372 1.06 -21.90 4.32
C VAL A 372 0.79 -22.40 2.90
N PHE A 373 0.32 -21.52 2.00
CA PHE A 373 -0.26 -21.92 0.71
C PHE A 373 0.54 -21.54 -0.52
N ALA A 374 1.70 -20.89 -0.39
CA ALA A 374 2.56 -20.60 -1.54
C ALA A 374 2.95 -21.88 -2.29
N SER A 375 3.06 -21.79 -3.62
CA SER A 375 3.46 -22.91 -4.45
C SER A 375 4.37 -22.51 -5.60
N LYS A 376 5.46 -23.23 -5.78
CA LYS A 376 6.36 -23.10 -6.92
C LYS A 376 5.69 -23.44 -8.26
N ALA A 377 4.61 -24.24 -8.23
CA ALA A 377 3.83 -24.51 -9.44
C ALA A 377 3.08 -23.28 -9.93
N VAL A 378 2.76 -22.31 -9.04
CA VAL A 378 2.17 -21.01 -9.39
C VAL A 378 3.26 -20.02 -9.78
N ASN A 379 4.31 -19.92 -8.96
CA ASN A 379 5.41 -19.02 -9.19
C ASN A 379 6.75 -19.69 -8.85
N PRO A 380 7.51 -20.11 -9.87
CA PRO A 380 8.80 -20.78 -9.65
C PRO A 380 9.85 -19.94 -8.92
N ALA A 381 9.70 -18.60 -8.93
CA ALA A 381 10.57 -17.69 -8.18
C ALA A 381 10.28 -17.65 -6.67
N GLY A 382 9.18 -18.27 -6.22
CA GLY A 382 8.79 -18.37 -4.82
C GLY A 382 9.31 -19.64 -4.15
N ALA A 383 8.58 -20.07 -3.12
CA ALA A 383 8.83 -21.31 -2.38
C ALA A 383 7.51 -22.08 -2.20
N ASP A 384 7.59 -23.38 -1.97
CA ASP A 384 6.42 -24.13 -1.50
C ASP A 384 6.17 -23.82 -0.03
N GLY A 385 4.91 -23.67 0.35
CA GLY A 385 4.49 -23.42 1.72
C GLY A 385 4.22 -24.73 2.47
N LEU A 386 3.87 -24.59 3.75
CA LEU A 386 3.62 -25.74 4.65
C LEU A 386 2.61 -26.74 4.07
N PHE A 387 1.58 -26.28 3.35
CA PHE A 387 0.56 -27.16 2.76
C PHE A 387 1.11 -28.05 1.64
N TYR A 388 2.22 -27.65 1.03
CA TYR A 388 2.88 -28.36 -0.07
C TYR A 388 4.19 -29.05 0.34
N GLY A 389 4.44 -29.17 1.65
CA GLY A 389 5.52 -30.00 2.19
C GLY A 389 6.85 -29.24 2.41
N ASN A 390 6.80 -27.95 2.62
CA ASN A 390 7.97 -27.20 3.04
C ASN A 390 8.19 -27.33 4.55
#